data_4f1f35420230e5efdceee72e9eefd72a
#
_entry.id   4f1f35420230e5efdceee72e9eefd72a
#
_cell.length_a   1.000
_cell.length_b   1.000
_cell.length_c   1.000
_cell.angle_alpha   90.00
_cell.angle_beta   90.00
_cell.angle_gamma   90.00
#
_symmetry.space_group_name_H-M   'P 1'
#
loop_
_entity.id
_entity.type
_entity.pdbx_description
1 polymer ?
#
loop_
_entity_poly.entity_id
_entity_poly.type
_entity_poly.pdbx_seq_one_letter_code
_entity_poly.pdbx_strand_id
1 'polypeptide(L)'
;MYALITDGSITKYLSGNRGITIGDIQYPRDIFSKWTASEKEAIGIYEVIQNNAKKKDEEYYINTNQTFTYDAEAGTVTATYGDATARAHADANATDADGNDLDPVVVIPGLKTKKIKSVKRQAAGILQDTDWYIVRKADAGTAVPSAITTYRAAVRTKCAEMETAITNAADTPALETLYTRNEESVRPLGDFPVLGS
;
A
#
# COMPACT_ATOMS: atom_id res chain seq x y z
N MET A 1 -3.41 13.81 -16.48
CA MET A 1 -3.81 15.09 -15.86
C MET A 1 -3.02 16.19 -16.55
N TYR A 2 -3.61 17.39 -16.67
CA TYR A 2 -2.96 18.54 -17.31
C TYR A 2 -3.00 19.74 -16.38
N ALA A 3 -2.12 20.72 -16.63
CA ALA A 3 -2.11 22.01 -15.98
C ALA A 3 -2.23 23.13 -17.02
N LEU A 4 -2.96 24.18 -16.68
CA LEU A 4 -3.00 25.42 -17.46
C LEU A 4 -1.99 26.38 -16.86
N ILE A 5 -1.08 26.86 -17.71
CA ILE A 5 -0.07 27.86 -17.37
C ILE A 5 -0.51 29.20 -17.94
N THR A 6 -0.53 30.21 -17.11
CA THR A 6 -0.77 31.61 -17.52
C THR A 6 0.27 32.46 -16.82
N ASP A 7 0.95 33.34 -17.57
CA ASP A 7 1.99 34.22 -17.05
C ASP A 7 3.08 33.50 -16.23
N GLY A 8 3.51 32.32 -16.72
CA GLY A 8 4.55 31.51 -16.09
C GLY A 8 4.15 30.78 -14.81
N SER A 9 2.86 30.76 -14.48
CA SER A 9 2.34 30.11 -13.27
C SER A 9 1.22 29.12 -13.57
N ILE A 10 1.11 28.06 -12.74
CA ILE A 10 -0.01 27.12 -12.82
C ILE A 10 -1.26 27.80 -12.28
N THR A 11 -2.25 28.02 -13.14
CA THR A 11 -3.52 28.67 -12.76
C THR A 11 -4.67 27.70 -12.59
N LYS A 12 -4.59 26.51 -13.22
CA LYS A 12 -5.67 25.53 -13.16
C LYS A 12 -5.18 24.10 -13.41
N TYR A 13 -5.76 23.13 -12.72
CA TYR A 13 -5.57 21.71 -13.00
C TYR A 13 -6.76 21.17 -13.79
N LEU A 14 -6.45 20.35 -14.81
CA LEU A 14 -7.42 19.84 -15.78
C LEU A 14 -7.39 18.33 -15.83
N SER A 15 -8.56 17.70 -15.73
CA SER A 15 -8.68 16.24 -15.85
C SER A 15 -8.62 15.75 -17.31
N GLY A 16 -8.83 16.63 -18.29
CA GLY A 16 -8.92 16.27 -19.70
C GLY A 16 -10.22 15.57 -20.11
N ASN A 17 -11.21 15.50 -19.22
CA ASN A 17 -12.47 14.80 -19.48
C ASN A 17 -13.63 15.73 -19.93
N ARG A 18 -13.39 17.02 -20.03
CA ARG A 18 -14.35 18.04 -20.50
C ARG A 18 -13.63 19.16 -21.24
N GLY A 19 -14.39 19.96 -22.00
CA GLY A 19 -13.86 21.15 -22.64
C GLY A 19 -13.41 22.21 -21.65
N ILE A 20 -12.64 23.18 -22.11
CA ILE A 20 -12.09 24.27 -21.31
C ILE A 20 -12.25 25.61 -22.05
N THR A 21 -12.44 26.67 -21.28
CA THR A 21 -12.38 28.05 -21.79
C THR A 21 -11.07 28.70 -21.31
N ILE A 22 -10.32 29.26 -22.22
CA ILE A 22 -9.08 30.01 -21.95
C ILE A 22 -9.26 31.41 -22.59
N GLY A 23 -9.25 32.44 -21.75
CA GLY A 23 -9.71 33.76 -22.18
C GLY A 23 -11.16 33.69 -22.70
N ASP A 24 -11.40 34.20 -23.91
CA ASP A 24 -12.72 34.17 -24.55
C ASP A 24 -12.90 32.98 -25.50
N ILE A 25 -11.93 32.07 -25.59
CA ILE A 25 -11.94 30.94 -26.52
C ILE A 25 -12.36 29.67 -25.79
N GLN A 26 -13.40 29.03 -26.33
CA GLN A 26 -13.88 27.74 -25.85
C GLN A 26 -13.25 26.59 -26.66
N TYR A 27 -12.55 25.70 -25.99
CA TYR A 27 -11.95 24.52 -26.56
C TYR A 27 -12.76 23.26 -26.21
N PRO A 28 -13.05 22.40 -27.19
CA PRO A 28 -13.77 21.16 -26.94
C PRO A 28 -12.90 20.16 -26.18
N ARG A 29 -13.55 19.16 -25.58
CA ARG A 29 -12.87 18.05 -24.89
C ARG A 29 -11.83 17.34 -25.76
N ASP A 30 -12.08 17.26 -27.05
CA ASP A 30 -11.28 16.52 -28.04
C ASP A 30 -9.83 16.98 -28.12
N ILE A 31 -9.50 18.23 -27.70
CA ILE A 31 -8.11 18.71 -27.66
C ILE A 31 -7.21 17.81 -26.80
N PHE A 32 -7.74 17.23 -25.71
CA PHE A 32 -6.95 16.38 -24.81
C PHE A 32 -6.61 15.01 -25.41
N SER A 33 -7.35 14.54 -26.40
CA SER A 33 -7.15 13.24 -27.04
C SER A 33 -6.61 13.33 -28.47
N LYS A 34 -6.89 14.42 -29.19
CA LYS A 34 -6.55 14.55 -30.60
C LYS A 34 -5.34 15.45 -30.84
N TRP A 35 -5.11 16.43 -29.98
CA TRP A 35 -4.02 17.37 -30.15
C TRP A 35 -2.70 16.80 -29.66
N THR A 36 -1.63 17.14 -30.35
CA THR A 36 -0.25 16.86 -29.94
C THR A 36 0.11 17.62 -28.66
N ALA A 37 1.21 17.26 -28.01
CA ALA A 37 1.72 18.00 -26.86
C ALA A 37 1.96 19.48 -27.23
N SER A 38 2.66 19.73 -28.35
CA SER A 38 2.99 21.09 -28.79
C SER A 38 1.77 21.95 -29.08
N GLU A 39 0.70 21.39 -29.65
CA GLU A 39 -0.55 22.14 -29.89
C GLU A 39 -1.24 22.52 -28.56
N LYS A 40 -1.19 21.68 -27.56
CA LYS A 40 -1.70 21.96 -26.21
C LYS A 40 -0.85 23.01 -25.51
N GLU A 41 0.47 22.87 -25.56
CA GLU A 41 1.45 23.81 -24.99
C GLU A 41 1.31 25.22 -25.61
N ALA A 42 1.03 25.31 -26.89
CA ALA A 42 0.79 26.60 -27.58
C ALA A 42 -0.36 27.41 -26.98
N ILE A 43 -1.29 26.77 -26.29
CA ILE A 43 -2.40 27.42 -25.57
C ILE A 43 -2.23 27.34 -24.02
N GLY A 44 -1.02 27.04 -23.57
CA GLY A 44 -0.68 26.98 -22.15
C GLY A 44 -1.11 25.70 -21.42
N ILE A 45 -1.51 24.64 -22.13
CA ILE A 45 -1.89 23.35 -21.51
C ILE A 45 -0.72 22.38 -21.56
N TYR A 46 -0.21 22.00 -20.40
CA TYR A 46 0.90 21.06 -20.23
C TYR A 46 0.42 19.76 -19.62
N GLU A 47 1.00 18.64 -20.05
CA GLU A 47 0.79 17.36 -19.38
C GLU A 47 1.61 17.31 -18.10
N VAL A 48 0.98 16.83 -17.00
CA VAL A 48 1.65 16.72 -15.71
C VAL A 48 2.43 15.41 -15.66
N ILE A 49 3.74 15.51 -15.56
CA ILE A 49 4.67 14.39 -15.40
C ILE A 49 4.67 13.97 -13.93
N GLN A 50 4.43 12.69 -13.65
CA GLN A 50 4.44 12.16 -12.29
C GLN A 50 5.85 11.78 -11.87
N ASN A 51 6.38 12.44 -10.83
CA ASN A 51 7.61 12.06 -10.17
C ASN A 51 7.29 11.27 -8.89
N ASN A 52 7.45 9.96 -8.96
CA ASN A 52 7.17 9.04 -7.86
C ASN A 52 8.42 8.69 -7.03
N ALA A 53 9.54 9.39 -7.18
CA ALA A 53 10.79 9.06 -6.48
C ALA A 53 10.65 9.04 -4.94
N LYS A 54 9.76 9.85 -4.38
CA LYS A 54 9.47 9.89 -2.94
C LYS A 54 8.21 9.11 -2.54
N LYS A 55 7.49 8.54 -3.50
CA LYS A 55 6.30 7.74 -3.21
C LYS A 55 6.74 6.42 -2.57
N LYS A 56 6.18 6.12 -1.40
CA LYS A 56 6.38 4.87 -0.68
C LYS A 56 5.14 3.98 -0.73
N ASP A 57 5.31 2.70 -0.36
CA ASP A 57 4.23 1.73 -0.31
C ASP A 57 3.11 2.21 0.64
N GLU A 58 1.91 2.30 0.11
CA GLU A 58 0.72 2.79 0.83
C GLU A 58 0.25 1.82 1.91
N GLU A 59 0.74 0.60 1.94
CA GLU A 59 0.49 -0.32 3.05
C GLU A 59 1.17 0.16 4.34
N TYR A 60 2.37 0.75 4.22
CA TYR A 60 3.20 1.18 5.36
C TYR A 60 3.23 2.70 5.56
N TYR A 61 2.92 3.48 4.53
CA TYR A 61 3.06 4.93 4.57
C TYR A 61 1.81 5.66 4.09
N ILE A 62 1.70 6.89 4.53
CA ILE A 62 0.79 7.88 3.98
C ILE A 62 1.63 8.79 3.10
N ASN A 63 1.40 8.75 1.79
CA ASN A 63 2.05 9.67 0.87
C ASN A 63 1.42 11.06 1.02
N THR A 64 2.25 12.08 1.12
CA THR A 64 1.79 13.46 1.24
C THR A 64 1.19 13.95 -0.09
N ASN A 65 0.42 15.04 -0.02
CA ASN A 65 -0.10 15.70 -1.21
C ASN A 65 1.04 16.07 -2.16
N GLN A 66 0.76 15.95 -3.46
CA GLN A 66 1.71 16.34 -4.49
C GLN A 66 1.84 17.86 -4.55
N THR A 67 3.08 18.34 -4.70
CA THR A 67 3.38 19.68 -5.15
C THR A 67 3.58 19.69 -6.66
N PHE A 68 3.12 20.74 -7.31
CA PHE A 68 3.20 20.88 -8.76
C PHE A 68 4.09 22.06 -9.10
N THR A 69 5.10 21.81 -9.91
CA THR A 69 6.08 22.82 -10.33
C THR A 69 6.09 22.94 -11.84
N TYR A 70 5.98 24.14 -12.36
CA TYR A 70 6.22 24.45 -13.76
C TYR A 70 7.67 24.89 -13.94
N ASP A 71 8.37 24.23 -14.85
CA ASP A 71 9.69 24.61 -15.32
C ASP A 71 9.55 25.26 -16.70
N ALA A 72 9.76 26.55 -16.76
CA ALA A 72 9.60 27.34 -18.01
C ALA A 72 10.73 27.09 -19.00
N GLU A 73 11.94 26.71 -18.54
CA GLU A 73 13.08 26.41 -19.41
C GLU A 73 12.90 25.03 -20.07
N ALA A 74 12.49 24.05 -19.29
CA ALA A 74 12.21 22.70 -19.80
C ALA A 74 10.82 22.57 -20.46
N GLY A 75 9.91 23.52 -20.27
CA GLY A 75 8.53 23.44 -20.76
C GLY A 75 7.74 22.30 -20.14
N THR A 76 7.94 22.00 -18.85
CA THR A 76 7.35 20.83 -18.19
C THR A 76 6.64 21.18 -16.90
N VAL A 77 5.57 20.45 -16.59
CA VAL A 77 4.92 20.48 -15.26
C VAL A 77 5.14 19.15 -14.57
N THR A 78 5.77 19.20 -13.40
CA THR A 78 6.08 18.00 -12.61
C THR A 78 5.27 17.99 -11.32
N ALA A 79 4.61 16.86 -11.03
CA ALA A 79 3.97 16.57 -9.77
C ALA A 79 4.89 15.68 -8.92
N THR A 80 5.31 16.15 -7.74
CA THR A 80 6.24 15.44 -6.86
C THR A 80 5.62 15.25 -5.49
N TYR A 81 5.68 14.03 -4.95
CA TYR A 81 5.30 13.76 -3.56
C TYR A 81 6.32 14.37 -2.60
N GLY A 82 5.85 14.89 -1.47
CA GLY A 82 6.69 15.19 -0.32
C GLY A 82 7.15 13.91 0.39
N ASP A 83 7.81 14.06 1.54
CA ASP A 83 8.24 12.92 2.35
C ASP A 83 7.04 12.18 2.92
N ALA A 84 7.00 10.86 2.74
CA ALA A 84 5.91 10.04 3.19
C ALA A 84 5.96 9.86 4.72
N THR A 85 4.79 9.89 5.37
CA THR A 85 4.66 9.67 6.81
C THR A 85 4.36 8.19 7.08
N ALA A 86 5.12 7.57 8.00
CA ALA A 86 4.86 6.19 8.40
C ALA A 86 3.48 6.07 9.08
N ARG A 87 2.75 5.00 8.74
CA ARG A 87 1.51 4.66 9.44
C ARG A 87 1.81 4.22 10.87
N ALA A 88 0.84 4.35 11.76
CA ALA A 88 0.97 3.93 13.15
C ALA A 88 1.45 2.47 13.25
N HIS A 89 2.63 2.29 13.87
CA HIS A 89 3.28 1.00 14.04
C HIS A 89 2.65 0.17 15.15
N ALA A 90 2.42 0.80 16.32
CA ALA A 90 1.75 0.22 17.47
C ALA A 90 0.25 0.58 17.48
N ASP A 91 -0.49 -0.16 18.30
CA ASP A 91 -1.89 0.17 18.58
C ASP A 91 -1.97 1.48 19.36
N ALA A 92 -3.06 2.20 19.18
CA ALA A 92 -3.37 3.43 19.91
C ALA A 92 -4.85 3.44 20.31
N ASN A 93 -5.18 4.14 21.38
CA ASN A 93 -6.57 4.39 21.72
C ASN A 93 -7.17 5.47 20.80
N ALA A 94 -8.41 5.30 20.42
CA ALA A 94 -9.17 6.36 19.77
C ALA A 94 -9.51 7.45 20.79
N THR A 95 -9.36 8.71 20.39
CA THR A 95 -9.62 9.86 21.23
C THR A 95 -10.82 10.68 20.73
N ASP A 96 -11.44 11.42 21.63
CA ASP A 96 -12.42 12.44 21.30
C ASP A 96 -11.77 13.72 20.72
N ALA A 97 -12.55 14.76 20.47
CA ALA A 97 -12.08 16.03 19.92
C ALA A 97 -11.13 16.80 20.87
N ASP A 98 -11.18 16.50 22.16
CA ASP A 98 -10.36 17.12 23.21
C ASP A 98 -9.08 16.30 23.48
N GLY A 99 -8.92 15.15 22.82
CA GLY A 99 -7.73 14.28 22.93
C GLY A 99 -7.82 13.26 24.08
N ASN A 100 -8.97 13.08 24.74
CA ASN A 100 -9.17 12.06 25.77
C ASN A 100 -9.55 10.73 25.13
N ASP A 101 -9.14 9.62 25.76
CA ASP A 101 -9.58 8.29 25.35
C ASP A 101 -11.10 8.19 25.37
N LEU A 102 -11.67 7.53 24.36
CA LEU A 102 -13.11 7.26 24.32
C LEU A 102 -13.53 6.34 25.47
N ASP A 103 -14.74 6.53 25.99
CA ASP A 103 -15.39 5.65 26.97
C ASP A 103 -16.65 5.04 26.33
N PRO A 104 -16.71 3.72 26.10
CA PRO A 104 -15.66 2.72 26.35
C PRO A 104 -14.44 2.89 25.45
N VAL A 105 -13.27 2.49 25.92
CA VAL A 105 -12.00 2.56 25.16
C VAL A 105 -12.12 1.79 23.85
N VAL A 106 -11.80 2.46 22.76
CA VAL A 106 -11.74 1.89 21.40
C VAL A 106 -10.29 1.85 20.93
N VAL A 107 -9.74 0.65 20.69
CA VAL A 107 -8.37 0.48 20.22
C VAL A 107 -8.33 0.52 18.70
N ILE A 108 -7.50 1.43 18.14
CA ILE A 108 -7.16 1.50 16.73
C ILE A 108 -5.93 0.61 16.49
N PRO A 109 -6.05 -0.52 15.78
CA PRO A 109 -4.93 -1.41 15.58
C PRO A 109 -3.86 -0.79 14.69
N GLY A 110 -2.62 -0.83 15.13
CA GLY A 110 -1.43 -0.47 14.37
C GLY A 110 -1.02 -1.52 13.35
N LEU A 111 0.08 -1.27 12.65
CA LEU A 111 0.58 -2.18 11.61
C LEU A 111 0.98 -3.54 12.18
N LYS A 112 1.63 -3.60 13.35
CA LYS A 112 2.00 -4.87 14.00
C LYS A 112 0.79 -5.77 14.18
N THR A 113 -0.25 -5.30 14.83
CA THR A 113 -1.47 -6.07 15.10
C THR A 113 -2.16 -6.51 13.81
N LYS A 114 -2.21 -5.64 12.80
CA LYS A 114 -2.77 -5.99 11.48
C LYS A 114 -1.96 -7.10 10.78
N LYS A 115 -0.63 -7.01 10.81
CA LYS A 115 0.27 -8.00 10.19
C LYS A 115 0.23 -9.34 10.92
N ILE A 116 0.24 -9.36 12.26
CA ILE A 116 0.07 -10.57 13.07
C ILE A 116 -1.28 -11.24 12.74
N LYS A 117 -2.37 -10.47 12.70
CA LYS A 117 -3.69 -11.00 12.32
C LYS A 117 -3.69 -11.61 10.92
N SER A 118 -2.96 -11.00 9.98
CA SER A 118 -2.81 -11.51 8.62
C SER A 118 -2.06 -12.84 8.59
N VAL A 119 -0.91 -12.95 9.28
CA VAL A 119 -0.11 -14.18 9.37
C VAL A 119 -0.94 -15.31 10.00
N LYS A 120 -1.65 -15.04 11.09
CA LYS A 120 -2.55 -16.03 11.74
C LYS A 120 -3.64 -16.51 10.80
N ARG A 121 -4.24 -15.62 10.01
CA ARG A 121 -5.27 -15.97 9.03
C ARG A 121 -4.70 -16.85 7.91
N GLN A 122 -3.49 -16.53 7.42
CA GLN A 122 -2.81 -17.36 6.42
C GLN A 122 -2.52 -18.75 6.96
N ALA A 123 -1.95 -18.86 8.19
CA ALA A 123 -1.71 -20.14 8.84
C ALA A 123 -2.99 -20.97 9.03
N ALA A 124 -4.08 -20.33 9.46
CA ALA A 124 -5.39 -20.98 9.61
C ALA A 124 -5.91 -21.51 8.26
N GLY A 125 -5.83 -20.72 7.18
CA GLY A 125 -6.22 -21.16 5.84
C GLY A 125 -5.40 -22.36 5.37
N ILE A 126 -4.07 -22.34 5.56
CA ILE A 126 -3.18 -23.45 5.21
C ILE A 126 -3.52 -24.73 6.01
N LEU A 127 -3.84 -24.60 7.30
CA LEU A 127 -4.20 -25.75 8.14
C LEU A 127 -5.57 -26.34 7.80
N GLN A 128 -6.49 -25.53 7.31
CA GLN A 128 -7.85 -25.93 6.97
C GLN A 128 -7.89 -27.09 5.96
N ASP A 129 -6.99 -27.09 4.98
CA ASP A 129 -6.91 -28.15 3.96
C ASP A 129 -6.64 -29.55 4.52
N THR A 130 -6.11 -29.60 5.75
CA THR A 130 -5.77 -30.86 6.45
C THR A 130 -6.62 -31.11 7.69
N ASP A 131 -7.60 -30.27 8.02
CA ASP A 131 -8.44 -30.40 9.22
C ASP A 131 -9.31 -31.65 9.18
N TRP A 132 -9.71 -32.12 8.00
CA TRP A 132 -10.48 -33.36 7.86
C TRP A 132 -9.76 -34.59 8.43
N TYR A 133 -8.41 -34.63 8.40
CA TYR A 133 -7.65 -35.71 9.06
C TYR A 133 -7.83 -35.69 10.57
N ILE A 134 -7.93 -34.51 11.17
CA ILE A 134 -8.13 -34.33 12.60
C ILE A 134 -9.54 -34.73 12.99
N VAL A 135 -10.54 -34.30 12.21
CA VAL A 135 -11.94 -34.67 12.42
C VAL A 135 -12.11 -36.19 12.29
N ARG A 136 -11.55 -36.82 11.25
CA ARG A 136 -11.61 -38.27 11.06
C ARG A 136 -10.93 -39.04 12.21
N LYS A 137 -9.83 -38.52 12.75
CA LYS A 137 -9.20 -39.12 13.92
C LYS A 137 -10.12 -39.05 15.14
N ALA A 138 -10.80 -37.93 15.36
CA ALA A 138 -11.69 -37.74 16.50
C ALA A 138 -12.97 -38.61 16.36
N ASP A 139 -13.53 -38.73 15.16
CA ASP A 139 -14.78 -39.45 14.89
C ASP A 139 -14.59 -40.96 14.75
N ALA A 140 -13.60 -41.39 13.96
CA ALA A 140 -13.41 -42.81 13.61
C ALA A 140 -12.13 -43.43 14.20
N GLY A 141 -11.35 -42.72 15.02
CA GLY A 141 -10.09 -43.24 15.62
C GLY A 141 -8.96 -43.43 14.60
N THR A 142 -9.15 -43.07 13.33
CA THR A 142 -8.16 -43.27 12.27
C THR A 142 -6.95 -42.37 12.50
N ALA A 143 -5.73 -42.93 12.57
CA ALA A 143 -4.52 -42.17 12.81
C ALA A 143 -4.27 -41.13 11.70
N VAL A 144 -3.79 -39.96 12.09
CA VAL A 144 -3.33 -38.92 11.13
C VAL A 144 -1.98 -39.40 10.57
N PRO A 145 -1.80 -39.36 9.23
CA PRO A 145 -0.49 -39.65 8.61
C PRO A 145 0.62 -38.81 9.23
N SER A 146 1.80 -39.37 9.43
CA SER A 146 2.94 -38.67 10.05
C SER A 146 3.35 -37.45 9.25
N ALA A 147 3.34 -37.50 7.92
CA ALA A 147 3.62 -36.37 7.04
C ALA A 147 2.69 -35.18 7.31
N ILE A 148 1.37 -35.42 7.48
CA ILE A 148 0.41 -34.38 7.82
C ILE A 148 0.67 -33.79 9.21
N THR A 149 0.99 -34.65 10.19
CA THR A 149 1.30 -34.20 11.55
C THR A 149 2.53 -33.29 11.56
N THR A 150 3.61 -33.70 10.86
CA THR A 150 4.85 -32.91 10.71
C THR A 150 4.60 -31.59 10.01
N TYR A 151 3.88 -31.64 8.87
CA TYR A 151 3.54 -30.43 8.12
C TYR A 151 2.74 -29.42 8.96
N ARG A 152 1.69 -29.87 9.65
CA ARG A 152 0.88 -29.02 10.53
C ARG A 152 1.69 -28.42 11.68
N ALA A 153 2.64 -29.17 12.24
CA ALA A 153 3.56 -28.65 13.23
C ALA A 153 4.47 -27.55 12.65
N ALA A 154 5.05 -27.80 11.46
CA ALA A 154 5.90 -26.83 10.78
C ALA A 154 5.16 -25.53 10.46
N VAL A 155 3.90 -25.58 10.01
CA VAL A 155 3.06 -24.40 9.77
C VAL A 155 2.86 -23.59 11.05
N ARG A 156 2.57 -24.25 12.18
CA ARG A 156 2.39 -23.55 13.48
C ARG A 156 3.69 -22.93 13.98
N THR A 157 4.80 -23.65 13.88
CA THR A 157 6.13 -23.14 14.25
C THR A 157 6.46 -21.90 13.39
N LYS A 158 6.27 -21.99 12.08
CA LYS A 158 6.53 -20.84 11.19
C LYS A 158 5.63 -19.65 11.50
N CYS A 159 4.36 -19.87 11.82
CA CYS A 159 3.46 -18.82 12.27
C CYS A 159 4.00 -18.09 13.51
N ALA A 160 4.44 -18.84 14.53
CA ALA A 160 4.99 -18.28 15.77
C ALA A 160 6.29 -17.50 15.53
N GLU A 161 7.17 -18.00 14.64
CA GLU A 161 8.39 -17.28 14.23
C GLU A 161 8.05 -15.95 13.56
N MET A 162 7.08 -15.94 12.63
CA MET A 162 6.62 -14.73 11.95
C MET A 162 5.99 -13.74 12.95
N GLU A 163 5.17 -14.19 13.88
CA GLU A 163 4.59 -13.34 14.92
C GLU A 163 5.69 -12.70 15.79
N THR A 164 6.70 -13.48 16.16
CA THR A 164 7.84 -12.99 16.94
C THR A 164 8.63 -11.94 16.15
N ALA A 165 8.94 -12.20 14.88
CA ALA A 165 9.66 -11.26 14.03
C ALA A 165 8.89 -9.92 13.87
N ILE A 166 7.58 -9.98 13.64
CA ILE A 166 6.72 -8.79 13.53
C ILE A 166 6.68 -8.03 14.87
N THR A 167 6.56 -8.74 15.99
CA THR A 167 6.53 -8.14 17.33
C THR A 167 7.82 -7.40 17.64
N ASN A 168 8.96 -7.95 17.25
CA ASN A 168 10.28 -7.40 17.48
C ASN A 168 10.68 -6.28 16.50
N ALA A 169 9.94 -6.07 15.41
CA ALA A 169 10.20 -4.94 14.53
C ALA A 169 10.09 -3.61 15.30
N ALA A 170 11.14 -2.80 15.27
CA ALA A 170 11.23 -1.59 16.11
C ALA A 170 10.29 -0.49 15.62
N ASP A 171 10.12 -0.37 14.32
CA ASP A 171 9.36 0.69 13.66
C ASP A 171 8.75 0.21 12.33
N THR A 172 8.05 1.11 11.64
CA THR A 172 7.42 0.80 10.35
C THR A 172 8.42 0.44 9.26
N PRO A 173 9.56 1.11 9.08
CA PRO A 173 10.62 0.69 8.15
C PRO A 173 11.16 -0.72 8.44
N ALA A 174 11.41 -1.06 9.70
CA ALA A 174 11.86 -2.40 10.08
C ALA A 174 10.80 -3.46 9.77
N LEU A 175 9.51 -3.14 10.01
CA LEU A 175 8.41 -4.03 9.66
C LEU A 175 8.27 -4.22 8.14
N GLU A 176 8.40 -3.15 7.35
CA GLU A 176 8.41 -3.21 5.89
C GLU A 176 9.52 -4.13 5.37
N THR A 177 10.74 -4.01 5.94
CA THR A 177 11.89 -4.83 5.58
C THR A 177 11.61 -6.32 5.73
N LEU A 178 10.85 -6.75 6.75
CA LEU A 178 10.48 -8.17 6.94
C LEU A 178 9.68 -8.72 5.75
N TYR A 179 8.93 -7.89 5.04
CA TYR A 179 8.09 -8.27 3.90
C TYR A 179 8.73 -8.02 2.55
N THR A 180 9.78 -7.20 2.49
CA THR A 180 10.48 -6.89 1.24
C THR A 180 11.26 -8.12 0.76
N ARG A 181 11.03 -8.51 -0.51
CA ARG A 181 11.76 -9.59 -1.14
C ARG A 181 13.07 -9.07 -1.75
N ASN A 182 14.14 -9.83 -1.57
CA ASN A 182 15.43 -9.57 -2.23
C ASN A 182 15.39 -10.01 -3.70
N GLU A 183 16.51 -9.88 -4.40
CA GLU A 183 16.66 -10.28 -5.81
C GLU A 183 16.38 -11.77 -6.04
N GLU A 184 16.61 -12.61 -5.03
CA GLU A 184 16.32 -14.05 -5.06
C GLU A 184 14.87 -14.38 -4.71
N SER A 185 14.00 -13.36 -4.60
CA SER A 185 12.58 -13.47 -4.18
C SER A 185 12.39 -14.01 -2.76
N VAL A 186 13.40 -13.93 -1.90
CA VAL A 186 13.35 -14.31 -0.50
C VAL A 186 13.10 -13.08 0.36
N ARG A 187 12.22 -13.18 1.35
CA ARG A 187 11.98 -12.12 2.35
C ARG A 187 12.45 -12.55 3.74
N PRO A 188 12.92 -11.63 4.60
CA PRO A 188 13.38 -11.94 5.96
C PRO A 188 12.33 -12.65 6.81
N LEU A 189 11.04 -12.33 6.65
CA LEU A 189 9.95 -13.01 7.34
C LEU A 189 9.85 -14.51 6.96
N GLY A 190 10.34 -14.90 5.80
CA GLY A 190 10.21 -16.22 5.21
C GLY A 190 8.78 -16.52 4.74
N ASP A 191 8.59 -17.72 4.22
CA ASP A 191 7.30 -18.21 3.73
C ASP A 191 6.85 -19.44 4.50
N PHE A 192 5.56 -19.75 4.50
CA PHE A 192 5.02 -20.97 5.08
C PHE A 192 5.50 -22.21 4.33
N PRO A 193 5.68 -23.34 5.01
CA PRO A 193 6.03 -24.60 4.35
C PRO A 193 4.91 -25.03 3.41
N VAL A 194 5.28 -25.78 2.36
CA VAL A 194 4.35 -26.38 1.40
C VAL A 194 4.24 -27.88 1.71
N LEU A 195 3.02 -28.44 1.64
CA LEU A 195 2.80 -29.87 1.85
C LEU A 195 3.44 -30.66 0.70
N GLY A 196 4.37 -31.57 1.04
CA GLY A 196 5.04 -32.42 0.04
C GLY A 196 6.32 -31.82 -0.58
N SER A 197 6.82 -30.70 -0.04
CA SER A 197 8.14 -30.16 -0.40
C SER A 197 9.25 -30.81 0.43
#